data_514d4bbf64586ef21b0bf18fdbfbafb4
#
_entry.id   514d4bbf64586ef21b0bf18fdbfbafb4
#
_cell.length_a   1.000
_cell.length_b   1.000
_cell.length_c   1.000
_cell.angle_alpha   90.00
_cell.angle_beta   90.00
_cell.angle_gamma   90.00
#
_symmetry.space_group_name_H-M   'P 1'
#
loop_
_entity.id
_entity.type
_entity.pdbx_description
1 polymer ?
#
loop_
_entity_poly.entity_id
_entity_poly.type
_entity_poly.pdbx_seq_one_letter_code
_entity_poly.pdbx_strand_id
1 'polypeptide(L)'
;MRTNQDLYIGSVFLSLAATAFLFAGWLHLQPKFQPGLSWFKNAESRLNHHLSGLFGVSSLAWTGHLVHVAIPEARGQHVGWDNFLTVLPHPQGLTPFFTGNRAAYAENPDTGNHIFGTADGSGTAI
;
A
#
# COMPACT_ATOMS: atom_id res chain seq x y z
N MET A 1 4.86 -1.39 11.31
CA MET A 1 6.05 -0.78 11.88
C MET A 1 6.50 -1.58 13.09
N ARG A 2 7.65 -2.23 13.03
CA ARG A 2 8.09 -3.19 14.05
C ARG A 2 9.37 -2.78 14.77
N THR A 3 10.22 -1.99 14.13
CA THR A 3 11.56 -1.70 14.63
C THR A 3 11.87 -0.22 14.48
N ASN A 4 12.91 0.23 15.18
CA ASN A 4 13.45 1.58 15.00
C ASN A 4 13.96 1.81 13.56
N GLN A 5 14.43 0.74 12.91
CA GLN A 5 14.84 0.83 11.50
C GLN A 5 13.65 1.13 10.58
N ASP A 6 12.47 0.58 10.85
CA ASP A 6 11.26 0.90 10.08
C ASP A 6 10.89 2.37 10.23
N LEU A 7 10.99 2.92 11.44
CA LEU A 7 10.78 4.34 11.69
C LEU A 7 11.79 5.20 10.92
N TYR A 8 13.06 4.81 10.96
CA TYR A 8 14.12 5.54 10.26
C TYR A 8 13.88 5.54 8.75
N ILE A 9 13.62 4.38 8.17
CA ILE A 9 13.34 4.25 6.72
C ILE A 9 12.12 5.10 6.34
N GLY A 10 11.05 5.04 7.11
CA GLY A 10 9.86 5.85 6.87
C GLY A 10 10.15 7.35 6.91
N SER A 11 10.97 7.79 7.86
CA SER A 11 11.36 9.21 7.96
C SER A 11 12.21 9.65 6.77
N VAL A 12 13.10 8.79 6.28
CA VAL A 12 13.90 9.07 5.08
C VAL A 12 13.00 9.20 3.86
N PHE A 13 12.05 8.28 3.66
CA PHE A 13 11.10 8.36 2.55
C PHE A 13 10.25 9.63 2.60
N LEU A 14 9.75 9.99 3.77
CA LEU A 14 8.97 11.22 3.93
C LEU A 14 9.81 12.47 3.67
N SER A 15 11.06 12.49 4.11
CA SER A 15 11.97 13.61 3.88
C SER A 15 12.28 13.77 2.39
N LEU A 16 12.51 12.66 1.68
CA LEU A 16 12.73 12.68 0.24
C LEU A 16 11.48 13.16 -0.50
N ALA A 17 10.31 12.68 -0.12
CA ALA A 17 9.05 13.12 -0.71
C ALA A 17 8.82 14.61 -0.49
N ALA A 18 9.02 15.10 0.73
CA ALA A 18 8.88 16.51 1.06
C ALA A 18 9.83 17.38 0.23
N THR A 19 11.09 16.95 0.11
CA THR A 19 12.09 17.66 -0.71
C THR A 19 11.66 17.71 -2.18
N ALA A 20 11.20 16.59 -2.72
CA ALA A 20 10.74 16.52 -4.10
C ALA A 20 9.53 17.44 -4.36
N PHE A 21 8.56 17.43 -3.46
CA PHE A 21 7.38 18.30 -3.61
C PHE A 21 7.71 19.77 -3.45
N LEU A 22 8.54 20.12 -2.50
CA LEU A 22 8.99 21.50 -2.31
C LEU A 22 9.76 22.01 -3.53
N PHE A 23 10.66 21.20 -4.06
CA PHE A 23 11.41 21.54 -5.26
C PHE A 23 10.50 21.67 -6.48
N ALA A 24 9.58 20.74 -6.67
CA ALA A 24 8.64 20.79 -7.79
C ALA A 24 7.75 22.03 -7.69
N GLY A 25 7.26 22.36 -6.51
CA GLY A 25 6.47 23.56 -6.29
C GLY A 25 7.25 24.84 -6.59
N TRP A 26 8.48 24.91 -6.12
CA TRP A 26 9.35 26.05 -6.44
C TRP A 26 9.59 26.16 -7.95
N LEU A 27 9.87 25.04 -8.59
CA LEU A 27 10.15 24.99 -10.03
C LEU A 27 8.95 25.46 -10.86
N HIS A 28 7.72 25.10 -10.46
CA HIS A 28 6.50 25.52 -11.16
C HIS A 28 6.17 26.99 -10.99
N LEU A 29 6.86 27.70 -10.13
CA LEU A 29 6.79 29.16 -10.04
C LEU A 29 7.82 29.87 -10.92
N GLN A 30 8.77 29.13 -11.47
CA GLN A 30 9.77 29.71 -12.37
C GLN A 30 9.16 29.96 -13.76
N PRO A 31 9.56 31.06 -14.44
CA PRO A 31 8.88 31.45 -15.69
C PRO A 31 8.84 30.38 -16.77
N LYS A 32 9.89 29.56 -16.90
CA LYS A 32 9.98 28.52 -17.94
C LYS A 32 9.11 27.30 -17.63
N PHE A 33 8.76 27.09 -16.38
CA PHE A 33 8.02 25.91 -15.91
C PHE A 33 6.64 26.26 -15.37
N GLN A 34 6.30 27.53 -15.37
CA GLN A 34 5.00 27.98 -14.86
C GLN A 34 3.90 27.62 -15.84
N PRO A 35 2.84 26.91 -15.39
CA PRO A 35 1.71 26.61 -16.24
C PRO A 35 0.97 27.88 -16.66
N GLY A 36 0.50 27.91 -17.90
CA GLY A 36 -0.32 29.01 -18.40
C GLY A 36 -1.77 28.93 -17.91
N LEU A 37 -2.52 30.01 -18.15
CA LEU A 37 -3.91 30.08 -17.73
C LEU A 37 -4.80 29.01 -18.39
N SER A 38 -4.53 28.66 -19.64
CA SER A 38 -5.28 27.62 -20.36
C SER A 38 -5.16 26.26 -19.69
N TRP A 39 -4.00 25.96 -19.14
CA TRP A 39 -3.80 24.72 -18.36
C TRP A 39 -4.72 24.70 -17.14
N PHE A 40 -4.80 25.79 -16.40
CA PHE A 40 -5.68 25.88 -15.21
C PHE A 40 -7.16 25.83 -15.57
N LYS A 41 -7.53 26.28 -16.76
CA LYS A 41 -8.92 26.26 -17.22
C LYS A 41 -9.36 24.92 -17.79
N ASN A 42 -8.45 23.98 -17.98
CA ASN A 42 -8.77 22.68 -18.52
C ASN A 42 -9.44 21.79 -17.48
N ALA A 43 -10.74 22.00 -17.28
CA ALA A 43 -11.52 21.29 -16.27
C ALA A 43 -11.74 19.82 -16.63
N GLU A 44 -11.89 19.49 -17.91
CA GLU A 44 -12.15 18.13 -18.37
C GLU A 44 -10.97 17.22 -18.07
N SER A 45 -9.76 17.61 -18.47
CA SER A 45 -8.56 16.85 -18.19
C SER A 45 -8.32 16.73 -16.68
N ARG A 46 -8.54 17.80 -15.94
CA ARG A 46 -8.39 17.76 -14.48
C ARG A 46 -9.38 16.80 -13.83
N LEU A 47 -10.64 16.80 -14.24
CA LEU A 47 -11.61 15.83 -13.74
C LEU A 47 -11.22 14.40 -14.07
N ASN A 48 -10.83 14.14 -15.32
CA ASN A 48 -10.43 12.80 -15.74
C ASN A 48 -9.24 12.29 -14.91
N HIS A 49 -8.22 13.13 -14.73
CA HIS A 49 -7.02 12.73 -14.01
C HIS A 49 -7.21 12.66 -12.49
N HIS A 50 -8.03 13.53 -11.93
CA HIS A 50 -8.28 13.51 -10.49
C HIS A 50 -9.20 12.36 -10.10
N LEU A 51 -10.17 11.99 -10.92
CA LEU A 51 -10.99 10.81 -10.66
C LEU A 51 -10.21 9.52 -10.87
N SER A 52 -9.52 9.37 -11.99
CA SER A 52 -8.80 8.13 -12.29
C SER A 52 -7.47 8.02 -11.55
N GLY A 53 -6.67 9.06 -11.53
CA GLY A 53 -5.34 9.06 -10.94
C GLY A 53 -5.35 9.30 -9.44
N LEU A 54 -5.98 10.38 -9.02
CA LEU A 54 -5.96 10.76 -7.61
C LEU A 54 -6.82 9.83 -6.75
N PHE A 55 -8.05 9.55 -7.15
CA PHE A 55 -8.92 8.65 -6.40
C PHE A 55 -8.74 7.20 -6.81
N GLY A 56 -8.78 6.89 -8.09
CA GLY A 56 -8.74 5.52 -8.58
C GLY A 56 -7.43 4.81 -8.31
N VAL A 57 -6.34 5.34 -8.81
CA VAL A 57 -5.01 4.71 -8.67
C VAL A 57 -4.55 4.73 -7.21
N SER A 58 -4.81 5.81 -6.48
CA SER A 58 -4.45 5.86 -5.05
C SER A 58 -5.24 4.86 -4.22
N SER A 59 -6.52 4.66 -4.53
CA SER A 59 -7.33 3.63 -3.88
C SER A 59 -6.81 2.22 -4.19
N LEU A 60 -6.41 1.97 -5.43
CA LEU A 60 -5.77 0.70 -5.80
C LEU A 60 -4.45 0.49 -5.07
N ALA A 61 -3.63 1.53 -4.97
CA ALA A 61 -2.35 1.44 -4.27
C ALA A 61 -2.56 1.12 -2.79
N TRP A 62 -3.52 1.78 -2.15
CA TRP A 62 -3.83 1.49 -0.75
C TRP A 62 -4.42 0.10 -0.57
N THR A 63 -5.29 -0.34 -1.48
CA THR A 63 -5.81 -1.70 -1.48
C THR A 63 -4.70 -2.72 -1.59
N GLY A 64 -3.74 -2.49 -2.49
CA GLY A 64 -2.57 -3.36 -2.63
C GLY A 64 -1.76 -3.43 -1.33
N HIS A 65 -1.51 -2.29 -0.71
CA HIS A 65 -0.81 -2.26 0.58
C HIS A 65 -1.58 -3.04 1.66
N LEU A 66 -2.88 -2.84 1.75
CA LEU A 66 -3.69 -3.56 2.73
C LEU A 66 -3.62 -5.08 2.52
N VAL A 67 -3.81 -5.54 1.29
CA VAL A 67 -3.85 -6.96 0.97
C VAL A 67 -2.49 -7.64 1.09
N HIS A 68 -1.43 -6.94 0.71
CA HIS A 68 -0.09 -7.53 0.68
C HIS A 68 0.70 -7.34 1.97
N VAL A 69 0.41 -6.31 2.74
CA VAL A 69 1.23 -5.94 3.91
C VAL A 69 0.41 -5.83 5.18
N ALA A 70 -0.57 -4.94 5.22
CA ALA A 70 -1.23 -4.57 6.47
C ALA A 70 -2.06 -5.73 7.07
N ILE A 71 -2.87 -6.38 6.26
CA ILE A 71 -3.68 -7.52 6.72
C ILE A 71 -2.80 -8.72 7.11
N PRO A 72 -1.81 -9.13 6.30
CA PRO A 72 -0.88 -10.18 6.73
C PRO A 72 -0.16 -9.84 8.03
N GLU A 73 0.34 -8.63 8.19
CA GLU A 73 0.99 -8.19 9.44
C GLU A 73 0.03 -8.24 10.63
N ALA A 74 -1.21 -7.82 10.43
CA ALA A 74 -2.24 -7.88 11.49
C ALA A 74 -2.54 -9.30 11.94
N ARG A 75 -2.28 -10.29 11.08
CA ARG A 75 -2.46 -11.71 11.35
C ARG A 75 -1.18 -12.41 11.84
N GLY A 76 -0.13 -11.63 12.07
CA GLY A 76 1.13 -12.13 12.62
C GLY A 76 2.16 -12.56 11.58
N GLN A 77 1.85 -12.46 10.29
CA GLN A 77 2.80 -12.76 9.24
C GLN A 77 3.62 -11.54 8.90
N HIS A 78 4.96 -11.65 9.00
CA HIS A 78 5.83 -10.56 8.58
C HIS A 78 5.84 -10.44 7.06
N VAL A 79 5.57 -9.23 6.56
CA VAL A 79 5.74 -8.86 5.15
C VAL A 79 6.50 -7.55 5.08
N GLY A 80 7.61 -7.54 4.37
CA GLY A 80 8.44 -6.35 4.22
C GLY A 80 9.20 -6.38 2.91
N TRP A 81 10.10 -5.43 2.75
CA TRP A 81 10.92 -5.32 1.56
C TRP A 81 11.82 -6.54 1.33
N ASP A 82 12.08 -7.30 2.39
CA ASP A 82 12.91 -8.50 2.35
C ASP A 82 12.20 -9.72 1.78
N ASN A 83 10.86 -9.79 1.83
CA ASN A 83 10.13 -11.00 1.46
C ASN A 83 8.85 -10.80 0.65
N PHE A 84 8.44 -9.56 0.35
CA PHE A 84 7.13 -9.33 -0.27
C PHE A 84 6.96 -10.00 -1.64
N LEU A 85 8.05 -10.28 -2.34
CA LEU A 85 8.01 -10.95 -3.65
C LEU A 85 7.88 -12.48 -3.54
N THR A 86 8.09 -13.05 -2.37
CA THR A 86 8.15 -14.50 -2.17
C THR A 86 7.12 -15.03 -1.19
N VAL A 87 6.51 -14.16 -0.39
CA VAL A 87 5.55 -14.57 0.62
C VAL A 87 4.22 -14.96 -0.05
N LEU A 88 3.67 -16.09 0.41
CA LEU A 88 2.36 -16.55 -0.05
C LEU A 88 1.26 -15.85 0.76
N PRO A 89 0.24 -15.27 0.11
CA PRO A 89 -0.89 -14.65 0.81
C PRO A 89 -1.73 -15.67 1.58
N HIS A 90 -1.77 -16.91 1.09
CA HIS A 90 -2.48 -18.02 1.72
C HIS A 90 -1.56 -19.24 1.79
N PRO A 91 -1.52 -19.97 2.93
CA PRO A 91 -0.68 -21.17 3.05
C PRO A 91 -0.99 -22.25 2.02
N GLN A 92 -2.25 -22.31 1.57
CA GLN A 92 -2.71 -23.28 0.58
C GLN A 92 -2.19 -22.99 -0.83
N GLY A 93 -1.64 -21.80 -1.07
CA GLY A 93 -1.15 -21.37 -2.39
C GLY A 93 -2.28 -21.02 -3.36
N LEU A 94 -2.03 -21.20 -4.64
CA LEU A 94 -2.96 -20.80 -5.70
C LEU A 94 -3.86 -21.94 -6.21
N THR A 95 -3.64 -23.16 -5.77
CA THR A 95 -4.43 -24.31 -6.22
C THR A 95 -5.94 -24.13 -5.98
N PRO A 96 -6.39 -23.67 -4.80
CA PRO A 96 -7.81 -23.40 -4.59
C PRO A 96 -8.39 -22.34 -5.53
N PHE A 97 -7.60 -21.35 -5.89
CA PHE A 97 -8.03 -20.34 -6.84
C PHE A 97 -8.30 -20.92 -8.24
N PHE A 98 -7.35 -21.71 -8.74
CA PHE A 98 -7.46 -22.29 -10.09
C PHE A 98 -8.47 -23.43 -10.17
N THR A 99 -8.78 -24.08 -9.06
CA THR A 99 -9.79 -25.14 -9.00
C THR A 99 -11.18 -24.62 -8.63
N GLY A 100 -11.33 -23.34 -8.36
CA GLY A 100 -12.60 -22.76 -7.95
C GLY A 100 -13.03 -23.12 -6.53
N ASN A 101 -12.15 -23.71 -5.73
CA ASN A 101 -12.44 -24.11 -4.35
C ASN A 101 -12.23 -22.94 -3.40
N ARG A 102 -13.16 -21.99 -3.39
CA ARG A 102 -13.09 -20.81 -2.54
C ARG A 102 -13.19 -21.15 -1.05
N ALA A 103 -13.86 -22.24 -0.70
CA ALA A 103 -14.02 -22.67 0.68
C ALA A 103 -12.67 -23.02 1.35
N ALA A 104 -11.67 -23.43 0.56
CA ALA A 104 -10.33 -23.71 1.08
C ALA A 104 -9.65 -22.45 1.65
N TYR A 105 -10.06 -21.27 1.22
CA TYR A 105 -9.53 -20.00 1.75
C TYR A 105 -10.37 -19.43 2.92
N ALA A 106 -11.47 -20.06 3.27
CA ALA A 106 -12.31 -19.59 4.36
C ALA A 106 -11.59 -19.66 5.72
N GLU A 107 -10.70 -20.65 5.86
CA GLU A 107 -9.81 -20.72 7.00
C GLU A 107 -8.49 -20.04 6.66
N ASN A 108 -8.15 -19.03 7.43
CA ASN A 108 -6.90 -18.31 7.26
C ASN A 108 -6.23 -18.20 8.64
N PRO A 109 -5.47 -19.24 9.01
CA PRO A 109 -4.86 -19.26 10.34
C PRO A 109 -3.83 -18.15 10.48
N ASP A 110 -3.92 -17.45 11.59
CA ASP A 110 -2.93 -16.45 11.97
C ASP A 110 -1.58 -17.10 12.23
N THR A 111 -0.52 -16.36 12.03
CA THR A 111 0.85 -16.83 12.26
C THR A 111 1.53 -15.96 13.32
N GLY A 112 2.29 -16.60 14.21
CA GLY A 112 3.05 -15.89 15.23
C GLY A 112 2.18 -15.13 16.23
N ASN A 113 2.77 -14.13 16.88
CA ASN A 113 2.10 -13.25 17.84
C ASN A 113 1.64 -11.98 17.16
N HIS A 114 0.45 -11.49 17.53
CA HIS A 114 -0.10 -10.24 17.01
C HIS A 114 -1.05 -9.63 18.05
N ILE A 115 -1.40 -8.36 17.85
CA ILE A 115 -2.24 -7.62 18.80
C ILE A 115 -3.74 -7.76 18.52
N PHE A 116 -4.11 -8.23 17.32
CA PHE A 116 -5.51 -8.38 16.95
C PHE A 116 -6.02 -9.76 17.32
N GLY A 117 -7.20 -9.85 17.92
CA GLY A 117 -7.86 -11.12 18.19
C GLY A 117 -8.58 -11.63 16.96
N THR A 118 -8.49 -12.95 16.70
CA THR A 118 -9.30 -13.63 15.69
C THR A 118 -9.88 -14.91 16.29
N ALA A 119 -10.99 -15.37 15.72
CA ALA A 119 -11.67 -16.56 16.20
C ALA A 119 -11.14 -17.85 15.59
N ASP A 120 -10.42 -17.77 14.48
CA ASP A 120 -10.07 -18.91 13.62
C ASP A 120 -8.57 -19.01 13.32
N GLY A 121 -7.76 -18.20 13.96
CA GLY A 121 -6.32 -18.18 13.73
C GLY A 121 -5.55 -19.23 14.52
N SER A 122 -4.36 -19.58 14.06
CA SER A 122 -3.41 -20.43 14.78
C SER A 122 -2.35 -19.63 15.54
N GLY A 123 -2.28 -18.33 15.32
CA GLY A 123 -1.40 -17.42 16.03
C GLY A 123 -1.98 -17.03 17.39
N THR A 124 -1.20 -16.27 18.15
CA THR A 124 -1.58 -15.82 19.49
C THR A 124 -1.74 -14.30 19.51
N ALA A 125 -2.94 -13.83 19.78
CA ALA A 125 -3.19 -12.42 20.04
C ALA A 125 -2.59 -12.04 21.40
N ILE A 126 -1.82 -10.97 21.41
CA ILE A 126 -1.17 -10.47 22.61
C ILE A 126 -1.84 -9.22 23.18
#